data_eae42f43a004c398d365a3c50e4f1367
#
_entry.id   eae42f43a004c398d365a3c50e4f1367
#
_cell.length_a   1.000
_cell.length_b   1.000
_cell.length_c   1.000
_cell.angle_alpha   90.00
_cell.angle_beta   90.00
_cell.angle_gamma   90.00
#
_symmetry.space_group_name_H-M   'P 1'
#
loop_
_entity.id
_entity.type
_entity.pdbx_description
1 polymer ?
#
loop_
_entity_poly.entity_id
_entity_poly.type
_entity_poly.pdbx_seq_one_letter_code
_entity_poly.pdbx_strand_id
1 'polypeptide(L)'
;MLDANRIQQHESAAHEKRNWIRLTAQCNNRCTFCLDSDAHNGTNISPMTIKAQIIDGKKQGATRLILSGGEPTIHPNYVEFIALGRRMNYRRVQTVTNGRMFSYKPFLDKCLDAGLQEITFSVHGPNAKIHDALVGVRGAFDQEVQGIINSLEDGRPIVNIDIVINRMNVKYLTQMMDMFIEIGVKEFDLLQIIPFGRAFHEGLASLFYDFEEHADYIQAALAYSKRPDLHVWVNRMPPPYMEGFETLIQDPYKLNDEVRGRKEEYDELLAHGTALSCKDPERCRRCYLDLLCGQLDRTIEGLQEHSFETLRADKPIKKAPYDDSKRAWAVAKNVIEAAQIAATLPGAELILECDDYSGLAIDLVDGVETALVAGKRVVRADAKTPAAIDQLLALGGNFEIAVHLTQATAAHLHEHHNPAPARLAFTISNYELVTDNWANDIYLPAFFGTYDAAGAVREGIPACQGGKTPRRRPSVFDARMLGEDGKLDIFGYAHRYIEESYYTKSRRCRDCVHDLECEGVHINFVRSHGYAPLMPVLAADEDAGPVAAVA
;
A
#
# COMPACT_ATOMS: atom_id res chain seq x y z
N MET A 1 -18.14 -9.81 -9.00
CA MET A 1 -17.72 -8.41 -9.19
C MET A 1 -17.34 -7.87 -7.81
N LEU A 2 -16.19 -7.24 -7.66
CA LEU A 2 -15.78 -6.64 -6.39
C LEU A 2 -16.71 -5.48 -6.03
N ASP A 3 -16.92 -5.24 -4.73
CA ASP A 3 -17.77 -4.14 -4.26
C ASP A 3 -17.06 -2.80 -4.43
N ALA A 4 -17.30 -2.14 -5.57
CA ALA A 4 -16.72 -0.86 -5.94
C ALA A 4 -16.98 0.25 -4.89
N ASN A 5 -18.16 0.26 -4.29
CA ASN A 5 -18.50 1.27 -3.27
C ASN A 5 -17.64 1.10 -2.03
N ARG A 6 -17.36 -0.13 -1.61
CA ARG A 6 -16.53 -0.44 -0.46
C ARG A 6 -15.07 -0.07 -0.70
N ILE A 7 -14.53 -0.39 -1.88
CA ILE A 7 -13.17 0.00 -2.26
C ILE A 7 -13.03 1.53 -2.28
N GLN A 8 -13.99 2.24 -2.87
CA GLN A 8 -13.98 3.70 -2.90
C GLN A 8 -14.08 4.33 -1.50
N GLN A 9 -14.85 3.70 -0.58
CA GLN A 9 -14.87 4.11 0.82
C GLN A 9 -13.50 3.93 1.50
N HIS A 10 -12.81 2.81 1.22
CA HIS A 10 -11.46 2.55 1.75
C HIS A 10 -10.44 3.56 1.22
N GLU A 11 -10.46 3.88 -0.07
CA GLU A 11 -9.61 4.92 -0.65
C GLU A 11 -9.90 6.29 -0.01
N SER A 12 -11.16 6.69 0.04
CA SER A 12 -11.54 7.97 0.68
C SER A 12 -11.11 8.04 2.15
N ALA A 13 -11.19 6.92 2.88
CA ALA A 13 -10.76 6.85 4.27
C ALA A 13 -9.23 6.89 4.40
N ALA A 14 -8.48 6.33 3.45
CA ALA A 14 -7.01 6.36 3.45
C ALA A 14 -6.48 7.78 3.20
N HIS A 15 -7.16 8.53 2.33
CA HIS A 15 -6.79 9.91 2.01
C HIS A 15 -7.38 10.94 2.98
N GLU A 16 -8.24 10.53 3.95
CA GLU A 16 -8.72 11.44 4.99
C GLU A 16 -7.57 11.93 5.85
N LYS A 17 -7.38 13.24 5.93
CA LYS A 17 -6.32 13.82 6.74
C LYS A 17 -6.66 13.72 8.22
N ARG A 18 -5.95 12.86 8.94
CA ARG A 18 -6.14 12.54 10.35
C ARG A 18 -5.08 13.26 11.19
N ASN A 19 -5.49 13.77 12.34
CA ASN A 19 -4.59 14.26 13.38
C ASN A 19 -4.59 13.25 14.53
N TRP A 20 -3.56 12.41 14.57
CA TRP A 20 -3.40 11.38 15.60
C TRP A 20 -2.51 11.91 16.71
N ILE A 21 -3.04 12.03 17.92
CA ILE A 21 -2.35 12.64 19.04
C ILE A 21 -2.20 11.65 20.19
N ARG A 22 -0.96 11.46 20.63
CA ARG A 22 -0.63 10.77 21.88
C ARG A 22 -0.86 11.73 23.03
N LEU A 23 -1.70 11.34 24.00
CA LEU A 23 -1.96 12.12 25.20
C LEU A 23 -1.03 11.77 26.36
N THR A 24 -0.66 10.51 26.46
CA THR A 24 0.09 9.98 27.59
C THR A 24 0.95 8.79 27.20
N ALA A 25 2.06 8.64 27.91
CA ALA A 25 2.89 7.44 27.91
C ALA A 25 2.61 6.56 29.15
N GLN A 26 1.45 6.73 29.80
CA GLN A 26 0.93 5.86 30.85
C GLN A 26 -0.16 4.96 30.30
N CYS A 27 -0.26 3.75 30.82
CA CYS A 27 -1.36 2.83 30.53
C CYS A 27 -1.74 2.04 31.78
N ASN A 28 -3.03 1.82 32.00
CA ASN A 28 -3.56 0.99 33.07
C ASN A 28 -3.70 -0.49 32.66
N ASN A 29 -3.25 -0.86 31.45
CA ASN A 29 -3.02 -2.21 30.98
C ASN A 29 -1.52 -2.48 30.73
N ARG A 30 -1.15 -3.77 30.64
CA ARG A 30 0.20 -4.23 30.30
C ARG A 30 0.12 -5.28 29.20
N CYS A 31 -0.43 -4.91 28.05
CA CYS A 31 -0.66 -5.84 26.95
C CYS A 31 0.65 -6.49 26.48
N THR A 32 0.63 -7.82 26.33
CA THR A 32 1.78 -8.61 25.86
C THR A 32 2.15 -8.32 24.42
N PHE A 33 1.18 -7.85 23.61
CA PHE A 33 1.33 -7.50 22.19
C PHE A 33 1.51 -5.99 21.97
N CYS A 34 1.69 -5.18 23.01
CA CYS A 34 1.77 -3.72 22.89
C CYS A 34 2.95 -3.30 22.04
N LEU A 35 2.67 -2.80 20.84
CA LEU A 35 3.68 -2.29 19.90
C LEU A 35 4.38 -1.03 20.41
N ASP A 36 3.69 -0.27 21.27
CA ASP A 36 4.06 1.06 21.76
C ASP A 36 4.69 1.03 23.17
N SER A 37 4.95 -0.16 23.71
CA SER A 37 5.44 -0.34 25.08
C SER A 37 6.78 0.36 25.36
N ASP A 38 7.61 0.52 24.33
CA ASP A 38 8.94 1.15 24.48
C ASP A 38 8.82 2.65 24.75
N ALA A 39 7.69 3.26 24.34
CA ALA A 39 7.38 4.66 24.64
C ALA A 39 6.73 4.86 26.02
N HIS A 40 6.39 3.76 26.74
CA HIS A 40 5.73 3.85 28.04
C HIS A 40 6.74 4.21 29.14
N ASN A 41 6.78 5.46 29.53
CA ASN A 41 7.67 5.98 30.59
C ASN A 41 6.92 6.47 31.84
N GLY A 42 5.61 6.26 31.91
CA GLY A 42 4.78 6.66 33.05
C GLY A 42 4.46 8.15 33.14
N THR A 43 4.66 8.92 32.06
CA THR A 43 4.39 10.38 32.06
C THR A 43 3.20 10.76 31.20
N ASN A 44 2.62 11.91 31.52
CA ASN A 44 1.64 12.57 30.66
C ASN A 44 2.34 13.60 29.76
N ILE A 45 1.86 13.73 28.53
CA ILE A 45 2.28 14.85 27.68
C ILE A 45 1.63 16.13 28.22
N SER A 46 2.37 17.23 28.18
CA SER A 46 1.86 18.48 28.75
C SER A 46 0.57 18.94 28.06
N PRO A 47 -0.43 19.42 28.79
CA PRO A 47 -1.67 19.92 28.20
C PRO A 47 -1.44 21.01 27.13
N MET A 48 -0.42 21.83 27.31
CA MET A 48 -0.05 22.89 26.36
C MET A 48 0.42 22.32 25.04
N THR A 49 1.27 21.29 25.07
CA THR A 49 1.76 20.58 23.87
C THR A 49 0.60 19.93 23.12
N ILE A 50 -0.29 19.22 23.83
CA ILE A 50 -1.44 18.56 23.21
C ILE A 50 -2.38 19.58 22.55
N LYS A 51 -2.67 20.70 23.24
CA LYS A 51 -3.51 21.78 22.68
C LYS A 51 -2.88 22.38 21.42
N ALA A 52 -1.57 22.60 21.40
CA ALA A 52 -0.87 23.09 20.23
C ALA A 52 -0.99 22.08 19.07
N GLN A 53 -0.77 20.78 19.31
CA GLN A 53 -0.91 19.73 18.29
C GLN A 53 -2.35 19.64 17.73
N ILE A 54 -3.39 19.80 18.58
CA ILE A 54 -4.79 19.84 18.13
C ILE A 54 -5.01 21.03 17.19
N ILE A 55 -4.54 22.21 17.56
CA ILE A 55 -4.70 23.44 16.79
C ILE A 55 -3.94 23.35 15.45
N ASP A 56 -2.69 22.90 15.49
CA ASP A 56 -1.82 22.83 14.32
C ASP A 56 -2.27 21.77 13.33
N GLY A 57 -2.73 20.60 13.79
CA GLY A 57 -3.33 19.60 12.93
C GLY A 57 -4.55 20.13 12.18
N LYS A 58 -5.39 20.92 12.85
CA LYS A 58 -6.53 21.57 12.20
C LYS A 58 -6.11 22.61 11.15
N LYS A 59 -5.11 23.45 11.47
CA LYS A 59 -4.55 24.41 10.51
C LYS A 59 -3.97 23.72 9.27
N GLN A 60 -3.40 22.55 9.45
CA GLN A 60 -2.89 21.71 8.36
C GLN A 60 -4.00 20.99 7.57
N GLY A 61 -5.27 21.21 7.89
CA GLY A 61 -6.43 20.68 7.17
C GLY A 61 -6.93 19.31 7.64
N ALA A 62 -6.51 18.84 8.83
CA ALA A 62 -7.06 17.60 9.37
C ALA A 62 -8.57 17.71 9.64
N THR A 63 -9.31 16.68 9.25
CA THR A 63 -10.77 16.59 9.41
C THR A 63 -11.15 15.72 10.61
N ARG A 64 -10.31 14.75 10.97
CA ARG A 64 -10.51 13.84 12.10
C ARG A 64 -9.43 14.04 13.15
N LEU A 65 -9.83 14.13 14.41
CA LEU A 65 -8.95 14.13 15.58
C LEU A 65 -9.04 12.76 16.24
N ILE A 66 -7.91 12.09 16.43
CA ILE A 66 -7.83 10.79 17.11
C ILE A 66 -6.98 10.94 18.37
N LEU A 67 -7.61 10.73 19.52
CA LEU A 67 -6.97 10.76 20.83
C LEU A 67 -6.51 9.36 21.22
N SER A 68 -5.21 9.20 21.49
CA SER A 68 -4.55 7.93 21.69
C SER A 68 -3.38 8.05 22.69
N GLY A 69 -2.56 7.02 22.79
CA GLY A 69 -1.36 7.00 23.63
C GLY A 69 -1.22 5.67 24.34
N GLY A 70 -0.73 5.65 25.58
CA GLY A 70 -0.84 4.46 26.42
C GLY A 70 -2.32 4.14 26.65
N GLU A 71 -2.96 4.86 27.58
CA GLU A 71 -4.42 4.88 27.70
C GLU A 71 -4.90 6.34 27.81
N PRO A 72 -5.54 6.89 26.76
CA PRO A 72 -5.87 8.32 26.72
C PRO A 72 -6.87 8.74 27.79
N THR A 73 -7.80 7.87 28.19
CA THR A 73 -8.87 8.18 29.14
C THR A 73 -8.39 8.43 30.57
N ILE A 74 -7.15 8.01 30.92
CA ILE A 74 -6.56 8.30 32.24
C ILE A 74 -5.84 9.66 32.29
N HIS A 75 -5.72 10.37 31.17
CA HIS A 75 -5.12 11.69 31.17
C HIS A 75 -6.05 12.71 31.88
N PRO A 76 -5.56 13.51 32.87
CA PRO A 76 -6.42 14.39 33.65
C PRO A 76 -7.25 15.39 32.84
N ASN A 77 -6.71 15.86 31.70
CA ASN A 77 -7.38 16.83 30.81
C ASN A 77 -8.08 16.17 29.61
N TYR A 78 -8.33 14.86 29.63
CA TYR A 78 -8.89 14.13 28.48
C TYR A 78 -10.18 14.76 27.94
N VAL A 79 -11.15 15.04 28.81
CA VAL A 79 -12.44 15.68 28.44
C VAL A 79 -12.23 17.08 27.83
N GLU A 80 -11.26 17.84 28.34
CA GLU A 80 -10.92 19.17 27.80
C GLU A 80 -10.39 19.09 26.36
N PHE A 81 -9.63 18.05 26.01
CA PHE A 81 -9.11 17.85 24.66
C PHE A 81 -10.22 17.46 23.67
N ILE A 82 -11.19 16.65 24.09
CA ILE A 82 -12.40 16.36 23.30
C ILE A 82 -13.13 17.66 22.99
N ALA A 83 -13.41 18.47 24.03
CA ALA A 83 -14.10 19.75 23.89
C ALA A 83 -13.33 20.73 22.99
N LEU A 84 -11.98 20.74 23.07
CA LEU A 84 -11.15 21.55 22.19
C LEU A 84 -11.26 21.08 20.72
N GLY A 85 -11.20 19.79 20.46
CA GLY A 85 -11.39 19.23 19.11
C GLY A 85 -12.71 19.66 18.48
N ARG A 86 -13.78 19.66 19.26
CA ARG A 86 -15.10 20.17 18.81
C ARG A 86 -15.10 21.67 18.54
N ARG A 87 -14.54 22.46 19.42
CA ARG A 87 -14.42 23.93 19.22
C ARG A 87 -13.56 24.30 18.00
N MET A 88 -12.56 23.46 17.67
CA MET A 88 -11.72 23.62 16.48
C MET A 88 -12.39 23.12 15.19
N ASN A 89 -13.66 22.69 15.25
CA ASN A 89 -14.42 22.19 14.11
C ASN A 89 -13.78 20.97 13.42
N TYR A 90 -13.20 20.05 14.19
CA TYR A 90 -12.95 18.72 13.65
C TYR A 90 -14.28 18.06 13.30
N ARG A 91 -14.36 17.52 12.09
CA ARG A 91 -15.57 16.81 11.63
C ARG A 91 -15.89 15.63 12.54
N ARG A 92 -14.84 14.95 13.03
CA ARG A 92 -14.95 13.82 13.93
C ARG A 92 -13.87 13.89 15.03
N VAL A 93 -14.31 13.63 16.28
CA VAL A 93 -13.43 13.41 17.42
C VAL A 93 -13.60 11.96 17.86
N GLN A 94 -12.52 11.21 17.77
CA GLN A 94 -12.41 9.76 18.02
C GLN A 94 -11.42 9.51 19.15
N THR A 95 -11.61 8.42 19.87
CA THR A 95 -10.61 7.87 20.79
C THR A 95 -10.35 6.40 20.51
N VAL A 96 -9.10 5.97 20.68
CA VAL A 96 -8.71 4.55 20.73
C VAL A 96 -8.34 4.23 22.17
N THR A 97 -9.01 3.27 22.80
CA THR A 97 -8.95 3.05 24.25
C THR A 97 -9.11 1.57 24.61
N ASN A 98 -8.58 1.18 25.76
CA ASN A 98 -8.91 -0.12 26.35
C ASN A 98 -10.30 -0.10 27.03
N GLY A 99 -11.05 0.96 26.95
CA GLY A 99 -12.46 1.06 27.32
C GLY A 99 -12.79 1.01 28.83
N ARG A 100 -11.85 0.64 29.67
CA ARG A 100 -12.11 0.33 31.09
C ARG A 100 -12.70 1.52 31.87
N MET A 101 -12.28 2.75 31.54
CA MET A 101 -12.83 3.95 32.19
C MET A 101 -14.29 4.22 31.82
N PHE A 102 -14.75 3.72 30.68
CA PHE A 102 -16.14 3.88 30.22
C PHE A 102 -17.12 2.91 30.88
N SER A 103 -16.62 1.93 31.65
CA SER A 103 -17.49 1.16 32.56
C SER A 103 -18.16 2.04 33.62
N TYR A 104 -17.52 3.18 33.96
CA TYR A 104 -18.11 4.21 34.82
C TYR A 104 -18.93 5.21 33.99
N LYS A 105 -20.24 4.95 33.87
CA LYS A 105 -21.13 5.72 33.02
C LYS A 105 -21.06 7.24 33.19
N PRO A 106 -20.97 7.83 34.40
CA PRO A 106 -20.85 9.29 34.54
C PRO A 106 -19.58 9.90 33.90
N PHE A 107 -18.51 9.12 33.75
CA PHE A 107 -17.33 9.57 33.01
C PHE A 107 -17.57 9.51 31.50
N LEU A 108 -18.19 8.43 31.00
CA LEU A 108 -18.60 8.32 29.60
C LEU A 108 -19.50 9.48 29.20
N ASP A 109 -20.55 9.77 30.03
CA ASP A 109 -21.50 10.85 29.77
C ASP A 109 -20.77 12.21 29.61
N LYS A 110 -19.82 12.53 30.50
CA LYS A 110 -19.00 13.73 30.39
C LYS A 110 -18.20 13.81 29.09
N CYS A 111 -17.67 12.67 28.60
CA CYS A 111 -16.93 12.63 27.36
C CYS A 111 -17.84 12.84 26.14
N LEU A 112 -19.02 12.22 26.15
CA LEU A 112 -20.00 12.38 25.09
C LEU A 112 -20.60 13.80 25.07
N ASP A 113 -20.85 14.39 26.22
CA ASP A 113 -21.30 15.80 26.36
C ASP A 113 -20.23 16.79 25.87
N ALA A 114 -18.95 16.47 26.05
CA ALA A 114 -17.83 17.24 25.50
C ALA A 114 -17.69 17.09 23.98
N GLY A 115 -18.38 16.09 23.36
CA GLY A 115 -18.47 15.88 21.92
C GLY A 115 -17.61 14.76 21.38
N LEU A 116 -17.31 13.74 22.18
CA LEU A 116 -16.76 12.48 21.68
C LEU A 116 -17.79 11.79 20.76
N GLN A 117 -17.38 11.40 19.56
CA GLN A 117 -18.30 10.89 18.52
C GLN A 117 -18.01 9.46 18.10
N GLU A 118 -16.80 8.98 18.36
CA GLU A 118 -16.39 7.64 17.96
C GLU A 118 -15.46 7.05 19.00
N ILE A 119 -15.74 5.81 19.38
CA ILE A 119 -14.96 5.07 20.39
C ILE A 119 -14.53 3.75 19.78
N THR A 120 -13.22 3.57 19.67
CA THR A 120 -12.59 2.32 19.26
C THR A 120 -12.12 1.59 20.50
N PHE A 121 -12.75 0.46 20.80
CA PHE A 121 -12.41 -0.40 21.93
C PHE A 121 -11.43 -1.48 21.51
N SER A 122 -10.35 -1.66 22.28
CA SER A 122 -9.27 -2.60 21.96
C SER A 122 -9.46 -3.95 22.67
N VAL A 123 -10.40 -4.78 22.18
CA VAL A 123 -10.75 -6.08 22.78
C VAL A 123 -10.00 -7.22 22.10
N HIS A 124 -9.38 -8.12 22.87
CA HIS A 124 -8.46 -9.12 22.31
C HIS A 124 -8.75 -10.57 22.70
N GLY A 125 -9.87 -10.86 23.34
CA GLY A 125 -10.25 -12.21 23.71
C GLY A 125 -11.77 -12.41 23.80
N PRO A 126 -12.26 -13.65 23.60
CA PRO A 126 -13.69 -13.97 23.65
C PRO A 126 -14.23 -14.06 25.09
N ASN A 127 -13.37 -13.97 26.08
CA ASN A 127 -13.72 -14.05 27.51
C ASN A 127 -12.59 -13.49 28.38
N ALA A 128 -12.87 -13.28 29.66
CA ALA A 128 -11.91 -12.76 30.63
C ALA A 128 -10.62 -13.57 30.72
N LYS A 129 -10.66 -14.91 30.58
CA LYS A 129 -9.47 -15.74 30.67
C LYS A 129 -8.42 -15.40 29.60
N ILE A 130 -8.83 -15.22 28.36
CA ILE A 130 -7.93 -14.94 27.23
C ILE A 130 -7.61 -13.44 27.19
N HIS A 131 -8.62 -12.59 27.32
CA HIS A 131 -8.44 -11.15 27.26
C HIS A 131 -7.52 -10.65 28.38
N ASP A 132 -7.82 -10.96 29.63
CA ASP A 132 -7.05 -10.50 30.78
C ASP A 132 -5.59 -11.00 30.74
N ALA A 133 -5.37 -12.22 30.23
CA ALA A 133 -4.01 -12.75 30.02
C ALA A 133 -3.24 -11.94 28.96
N LEU A 134 -3.91 -11.53 27.89
CA LEU A 134 -3.31 -10.72 26.82
C LEU A 134 -3.03 -9.27 27.26
N VAL A 135 -3.95 -8.66 28.01
CA VAL A 135 -3.80 -7.27 28.45
C VAL A 135 -3.09 -7.13 29.80
N GLY A 136 -2.79 -8.27 30.48
CA GLY A 136 -2.02 -8.30 31.71
C GLY A 136 -2.73 -7.74 32.95
N VAL A 137 -4.08 -7.66 32.93
CA VAL A 137 -4.88 -7.11 34.03
C VAL A 137 -6.14 -7.95 34.24
N ARG A 138 -6.28 -8.53 35.45
CA ARG A 138 -7.47 -9.29 35.83
C ARG A 138 -8.69 -8.38 35.94
N GLY A 139 -9.82 -8.77 35.36
CA GLY A 139 -11.08 -8.05 35.36
C GLY A 139 -11.14 -6.92 34.32
N ALA A 140 -10.16 -6.80 33.44
CA ALA A 140 -10.16 -5.84 32.35
C ALA A 140 -11.28 -6.12 31.36
N PHE A 141 -11.51 -7.39 31.02
CA PHE A 141 -12.56 -7.82 30.10
C PHE A 141 -13.95 -7.34 30.53
N ASP A 142 -14.31 -7.58 31.81
CA ASP A 142 -15.63 -7.23 32.33
C ASP A 142 -15.83 -5.70 32.33
N GLN A 143 -14.78 -4.94 32.67
CA GLN A 143 -14.82 -3.47 32.63
C GLN A 143 -14.97 -2.96 31.19
N GLU A 144 -14.24 -3.51 30.25
CA GLU A 144 -14.28 -3.07 28.86
C GLU A 144 -15.63 -3.40 28.22
N VAL A 145 -16.14 -4.63 28.39
CA VAL A 145 -17.46 -5.05 27.90
C VAL A 145 -18.55 -4.14 28.50
N GLN A 146 -18.47 -3.80 29.78
CA GLN A 146 -19.43 -2.85 30.38
C GLN A 146 -19.31 -1.45 29.74
N GLY A 147 -18.10 -1.01 29.40
CA GLY A 147 -17.88 0.28 28.69
C GLY A 147 -18.51 0.27 27.29
N ILE A 148 -18.40 -0.83 26.57
CA ILE A 148 -19.04 -1.04 25.27
C ILE A 148 -20.57 -0.98 25.40
N ILE A 149 -21.13 -1.75 26.35
CA ILE A 149 -22.58 -1.75 26.61
C ILE A 149 -23.08 -0.34 26.94
N ASN A 150 -22.42 0.37 27.87
CA ASN A 150 -22.78 1.73 28.22
C ASN A 150 -22.77 2.68 27.02
N SER A 151 -21.81 2.50 26.09
CA SER A 151 -21.69 3.33 24.88
C SER A 151 -22.78 3.03 23.85
N LEU A 152 -23.12 1.76 23.68
CA LEU A 152 -24.19 1.32 22.79
C LEU A 152 -25.58 1.73 23.31
N GLU A 153 -25.82 1.62 24.61
CA GLU A 153 -27.08 2.05 25.25
C GLU A 153 -27.29 3.57 25.15
N ASP A 154 -26.22 4.37 25.22
CA ASP A 154 -26.30 5.81 25.01
C ASP A 154 -26.65 6.16 23.55
N GLY A 155 -26.10 5.44 22.60
CA GLY A 155 -26.42 5.54 21.16
C GLY A 155 -25.85 6.76 20.44
N ARG A 156 -25.17 7.68 21.11
CA ARG A 156 -24.53 8.85 20.48
C ARG A 156 -23.25 8.52 19.74
N PRO A 157 -22.31 7.71 20.31
CA PRO A 157 -21.05 7.43 19.66
C PRO A 157 -21.16 6.30 18.64
N ILE A 158 -20.35 6.35 17.59
CA ILE A 158 -20.01 5.17 16.82
C ILE A 158 -19.11 4.30 17.70
N VAL A 159 -19.46 3.02 17.81
CA VAL A 159 -18.69 2.04 18.57
C VAL A 159 -18.08 1.04 17.61
N ASN A 160 -16.75 0.97 17.60
CA ASN A 160 -16.03 -0.07 16.86
C ASN A 160 -15.06 -0.85 17.77
N ILE A 161 -14.74 -2.07 17.35
CA ILE A 161 -13.89 -3.00 18.07
C ILE A 161 -12.61 -3.23 17.27
N ASP A 162 -11.46 -2.96 17.90
CA ASP A 162 -10.14 -3.32 17.41
C ASP A 162 -9.70 -4.67 17.97
N ILE A 163 -9.33 -5.60 17.10
CA ILE A 163 -8.81 -6.90 17.49
C ILE A 163 -7.39 -7.06 16.96
N VAL A 164 -6.38 -7.00 17.81
CA VAL A 164 -5.02 -7.41 17.44
C VAL A 164 -4.97 -8.94 17.37
N ILE A 165 -4.96 -9.47 16.15
CA ILE A 165 -4.93 -10.91 15.90
C ILE A 165 -3.57 -11.45 16.29
N ASN A 166 -3.57 -12.50 17.11
CA ASN A 166 -2.38 -13.18 17.59
C ASN A 166 -2.67 -14.68 17.84
N ARG A 167 -1.65 -15.47 18.15
CA ARG A 167 -1.76 -16.92 18.36
C ARG A 167 -2.81 -17.33 19.39
N MET A 168 -3.05 -16.48 20.41
CA MET A 168 -3.99 -16.81 21.49
C MET A 168 -5.44 -16.60 21.10
N ASN A 169 -5.73 -15.71 20.14
CA ASN A 169 -7.10 -15.34 19.78
C ASN A 169 -7.51 -15.68 18.35
N VAL A 170 -6.58 -15.97 17.42
CA VAL A 170 -6.89 -16.20 16.00
C VAL A 170 -7.98 -17.26 15.79
N LYS A 171 -8.01 -18.31 16.62
CA LYS A 171 -9.03 -19.39 16.54
C LYS A 171 -10.41 -18.98 17.07
N TYR A 172 -10.51 -17.84 17.72
CA TYR A 172 -11.73 -17.34 18.36
C TYR A 172 -12.29 -16.07 17.70
N LEU A 173 -11.75 -15.65 16.53
CA LEU A 173 -12.15 -14.41 15.87
C LEU A 173 -13.66 -14.35 15.61
N THR A 174 -14.24 -15.40 15.03
CA THR A 174 -15.68 -15.47 14.78
C THR A 174 -16.50 -15.42 16.07
N GLN A 175 -16.07 -16.16 17.09
CA GLN A 175 -16.74 -16.13 18.41
C GLN A 175 -16.71 -14.73 19.03
N MET A 176 -15.59 -14.00 18.89
CA MET A 176 -15.48 -12.62 19.38
C MET A 176 -16.43 -11.71 18.61
N MET A 177 -16.44 -11.80 17.27
CA MET A 177 -17.30 -10.98 16.43
C MET A 177 -18.77 -11.26 16.75
N ASP A 178 -19.19 -12.53 16.83
CA ASP A 178 -20.58 -12.89 17.15
C ASP A 178 -21.03 -12.31 18.48
N MET A 179 -20.22 -12.45 19.53
CA MET A 179 -20.53 -11.92 20.87
C MET A 179 -20.75 -10.39 20.84
N PHE A 180 -19.91 -9.65 20.12
CA PHE A 180 -20.07 -8.19 20.04
C PHE A 180 -21.20 -7.75 19.09
N ILE A 181 -21.47 -8.52 18.04
CA ILE A 181 -22.62 -8.30 17.17
C ILE A 181 -23.94 -8.50 17.94
N GLU A 182 -24.03 -9.52 18.80
CA GLU A 182 -25.21 -9.77 19.64
C GLU A 182 -25.55 -8.59 20.56
N ILE A 183 -24.56 -7.86 21.06
CA ILE A 183 -24.79 -6.68 21.88
C ILE A 183 -24.93 -5.38 21.09
N GLY A 184 -24.81 -5.43 19.74
CA GLY A 184 -25.13 -4.30 18.87
C GLY A 184 -23.95 -3.62 18.18
N VAL A 185 -22.72 -4.13 18.31
CA VAL A 185 -21.54 -3.61 17.58
C VAL A 185 -21.67 -3.93 16.08
N LYS A 186 -21.35 -2.95 15.24
CA LYS A 186 -21.42 -3.09 13.78
C LYS A 186 -20.10 -2.85 13.06
N GLU A 187 -19.07 -2.35 13.74
CA GLU A 187 -17.79 -2.00 13.15
C GLU A 187 -16.65 -2.76 13.84
N PHE A 188 -15.80 -3.41 13.03
CA PHE A 188 -14.67 -4.19 13.49
C PHE A 188 -13.42 -3.82 12.70
N ASP A 189 -12.29 -3.64 13.39
CA ASP A 189 -10.97 -3.53 12.79
C ASP A 189 -10.11 -4.74 13.20
N LEU A 190 -9.73 -5.54 12.22
CA LEU A 190 -8.90 -6.72 12.39
C LEU A 190 -7.44 -6.35 12.09
N LEU A 191 -6.64 -6.21 13.14
CA LEU A 191 -5.24 -5.79 13.02
C LEU A 191 -4.31 -6.99 13.16
N GLN A 192 -3.47 -7.22 12.16
CA GLN A 192 -2.40 -8.19 12.29
C GLN A 192 -1.37 -7.72 13.32
N ILE A 193 -0.98 -8.63 14.23
CA ILE A 193 0.12 -8.36 15.17
C ILE A 193 1.42 -8.04 14.44
N ILE A 194 2.16 -7.06 14.93
CA ILE A 194 3.45 -6.67 14.38
C ILE A 194 4.57 -6.81 15.44
N PRO A 195 5.82 -7.07 15.02
CA PRO A 195 6.93 -7.39 15.92
C PRO A 195 7.59 -6.12 16.48
N PHE A 196 6.82 -5.32 17.24
CA PHE A 196 7.30 -4.11 17.89
C PHE A 196 6.97 -4.10 19.38
N GLY A 197 7.75 -3.36 20.16
CA GLY A 197 7.58 -3.25 21.59
C GLY A 197 7.55 -4.60 22.27
N ARG A 198 6.63 -4.79 23.20
CA ARG A 198 6.54 -6.02 24.00
C ARG A 198 6.20 -7.26 23.17
N ALA A 199 5.47 -7.10 22.05
CA ALA A 199 5.23 -8.22 21.14
C ALA A 199 6.54 -8.81 20.59
N PHE A 200 7.56 -8.00 20.35
CA PHE A 200 8.88 -8.47 19.95
C PHE A 200 9.71 -8.97 21.14
N HIS A 201 9.83 -8.15 22.19
CA HIS A 201 10.75 -8.43 23.31
C HIS A 201 10.31 -9.63 24.16
N GLU A 202 9.01 -9.79 24.41
CA GLU A 202 8.47 -10.80 25.31
C GLU A 202 7.56 -11.83 24.60
N GLY A 203 6.98 -11.47 23.44
CA GLY A 203 5.89 -12.21 22.80
C GLY A 203 6.24 -12.97 21.53
N LEU A 204 7.48 -12.90 21.03
CA LEU A 204 7.82 -13.41 19.70
C LEU A 204 7.46 -14.89 19.49
N ALA A 205 7.74 -15.73 20.46
CA ALA A 205 7.46 -17.16 20.39
C ALA A 205 6.00 -17.55 20.75
N SER A 206 5.30 -16.71 21.50
CA SER A 206 3.98 -17.02 22.07
C SER A 206 2.81 -16.37 21.36
N LEU A 207 3.03 -15.24 20.67
CA LEU A 207 1.95 -14.44 20.08
C LEU A 207 1.90 -14.53 18.56
N PHE A 208 3.02 -14.77 17.87
CA PHE A 208 3.03 -14.90 16.43
C PHE A 208 2.60 -16.30 16.01
N TYR A 209 1.93 -16.39 14.89
CA TYR A 209 1.35 -17.62 14.34
C TYR A 209 1.69 -17.76 12.86
N ASP A 210 1.57 -18.97 12.35
CA ASP A 210 1.69 -19.24 10.92
C ASP A 210 0.37 -18.95 10.22
N PHE A 211 0.41 -18.17 9.14
CA PHE A 211 -0.78 -17.80 8.38
C PHE A 211 -1.42 -18.99 7.67
N GLU A 212 -0.62 -19.93 7.15
CA GLU A 212 -1.14 -21.11 6.44
C GLU A 212 -1.93 -22.01 7.38
N GLU A 213 -1.38 -22.25 8.58
CA GLU A 213 -2.04 -23.09 9.59
C GLU A 213 -3.34 -22.49 10.12
N HIS A 214 -3.50 -21.16 9.99
CA HIS A 214 -4.64 -20.44 10.57
C HIS A 214 -5.50 -19.74 9.52
N ALA A 215 -5.27 -20.00 8.23
CA ALA A 215 -5.97 -19.33 7.12
C ALA A 215 -7.50 -19.48 7.23
N ASP A 216 -8.00 -20.64 7.57
CA ASP A 216 -9.46 -20.89 7.67
C ASP A 216 -10.13 -20.02 8.73
N TYR A 217 -9.48 -19.81 9.89
CA TYR A 217 -10.02 -18.93 10.93
C TYR A 217 -10.04 -17.46 10.50
N ILE A 218 -9.00 -17.04 9.80
CA ILE A 218 -8.91 -15.67 9.24
C ILE A 218 -9.99 -15.49 8.17
N GLN A 219 -10.09 -16.42 7.23
CA GLN A 219 -11.09 -16.40 6.16
C GLN A 219 -12.53 -16.38 6.72
N ALA A 220 -12.80 -17.15 7.77
CA ALA A 220 -14.10 -17.16 8.44
C ALA A 220 -14.42 -15.80 9.07
N ALA A 221 -13.44 -15.11 9.66
CA ALA A 221 -13.63 -13.77 10.21
C ALA A 221 -13.82 -12.71 9.09
N LEU A 222 -13.04 -12.80 8.00
CA LEU A 222 -13.19 -11.90 6.85
C LEU A 222 -14.56 -12.04 6.18
N ALA A 223 -15.20 -13.22 6.26
CA ALA A 223 -16.53 -13.47 5.68
C ALA A 223 -17.63 -12.56 6.26
N TYR A 224 -17.45 -12.05 7.48
CA TYR A 224 -18.39 -11.06 8.06
C TYR A 224 -18.45 -9.77 7.25
N SER A 225 -17.41 -9.44 6.49
CA SER A 225 -17.40 -8.29 5.59
C SER A 225 -18.45 -8.37 4.47
N LYS A 226 -18.95 -9.56 4.15
CA LYS A 226 -20.01 -9.76 3.14
C LYS A 226 -21.41 -9.42 3.69
N ARG A 227 -21.56 -9.22 4.99
CA ARG A 227 -22.82 -8.81 5.61
C ARG A 227 -23.02 -7.30 5.40
N PRO A 228 -24.17 -6.86 4.87
CA PRO A 228 -24.43 -5.45 4.57
C PRO A 228 -24.63 -4.57 5.81
N ASP A 229 -24.92 -5.19 6.97
CA ASP A 229 -25.12 -4.52 8.25
C ASP A 229 -23.82 -4.32 9.04
N LEU A 230 -22.69 -4.84 8.56
CA LEU A 230 -21.41 -4.78 9.24
C LEU A 230 -20.36 -4.04 8.40
N HIS A 231 -19.47 -3.34 9.11
CA HIS A 231 -18.23 -2.78 8.56
C HIS A 231 -17.04 -3.52 9.15
N VAL A 232 -16.27 -4.18 8.28
CA VAL A 232 -15.03 -4.86 8.66
C VAL A 232 -13.88 -4.17 7.97
N TRP A 233 -12.94 -3.70 8.76
CA TRP A 233 -11.65 -3.15 8.33
C TRP A 233 -10.55 -4.16 8.62
N VAL A 234 -9.50 -4.11 7.83
CA VAL A 234 -8.33 -4.97 8.04
C VAL A 234 -7.07 -4.12 7.96
N ASN A 235 -6.17 -4.28 8.92
CA ASN A 235 -4.91 -3.58 8.97
C ASN A 235 -3.73 -4.54 9.01
N ARG A 236 -2.71 -4.27 8.18
CA ARG A 236 -1.42 -4.98 8.18
C ARG A 236 -1.51 -6.48 7.85
N MET A 237 -2.62 -6.93 7.30
CA MET A 237 -2.78 -8.31 6.83
C MET A 237 -2.05 -8.48 5.49
N PRO A 238 -1.21 -9.53 5.31
CA PRO A 238 -0.56 -9.77 4.02
C PRO A 238 -1.59 -10.05 2.92
N PRO A 239 -1.55 -9.33 1.80
CA PRO A 239 -2.56 -9.41 0.74
C PRO A 239 -2.89 -10.82 0.24
N PRO A 240 -1.93 -11.77 0.07
CA PRO A 240 -2.24 -13.11 -0.41
C PRO A 240 -3.22 -13.91 0.47
N TYR A 241 -3.28 -13.60 1.78
CA TYR A 241 -4.22 -14.25 2.71
C TYR A 241 -5.62 -13.65 2.71
N MET A 242 -5.81 -12.58 1.93
CA MET A 242 -7.09 -11.91 1.71
C MET A 242 -7.76 -12.33 0.38
N GLU A 243 -7.25 -13.38 -0.28
CA GLU A 243 -7.85 -13.92 -1.51
C GLU A 243 -9.32 -14.32 -1.26
N GLY A 244 -10.23 -13.80 -2.10
CA GLY A 244 -11.68 -13.89 -1.91
C GLY A 244 -12.31 -12.76 -1.07
N PHE A 245 -11.48 -11.86 -0.52
CA PHE A 245 -11.84 -10.68 0.28
C PHE A 245 -10.98 -9.47 -0.08
N GLU A 246 -10.58 -9.36 -1.32
CA GLU A 246 -9.62 -8.36 -1.80
C GLU A 246 -10.10 -6.93 -1.63
N THR A 247 -11.41 -6.72 -1.53
CA THR A 247 -12.01 -5.41 -1.21
C THR A 247 -11.61 -4.89 0.19
N LEU A 248 -11.10 -5.76 1.05
CA LEU A 248 -10.59 -5.41 2.38
C LEU A 248 -9.09 -5.07 2.37
N ILE A 249 -8.39 -5.31 1.25
CA ILE A 249 -6.98 -4.95 1.16
C ILE A 249 -6.85 -3.45 1.35
N GLN A 250 -6.09 -3.08 2.37
CA GLN A 250 -5.88 -1.70 2.76
C GLN A 250 -5.26 -0.90 1.61
N ASP A 251 -5.66 0.36 1.48
CA ASP A 251 -5.04 1.26 0.52
C ASP A 251 -3.52 1.35 0.77
N PRO A 252 -2.68 1.11 -0.25
CA PRO A 252 -1.23 1.08 -0.09
C PRO A 252 -0.65 2.40 0.43
N TYR A 253 -1.33 3.55 0.24
CA TYR A 253 -0.90 4.83 0.80
C TYR A 253 -0.82 4.86 2.33
N LYS A 254 -1.44 3.89 2.99
CA LYS A 254 -1.26 3.69 4.44
C LYS A 254 0.19 3.40 4.85
N LEU A 255 1.00 2.87 3.96
CA LEU A 255 2.44 2.70 4.20
C LEU A 255 3.14 4.03 4.49
N ASN A 256 2.66 5.14 3.93
CA ASN A 256 3.20 6.47 4.21
C ASN A 256 3.02 6.89 5.68
N ASP A 257 1.95 6.45 6.35
CA ASP A 257 1.73 6.75 7.77
C ASP A 257 2.75 6.03 8.65
N GLU A 258 3.09 4.80 8.30
CA GLU A 258 4.11 4.01 9.01
C GLU A 258 5.52 4.57 8.82
N VAL A 259 5.84 4.97 7.59
CA VAL A 259 7.11 5.66 7.28
C VAL A 259 7.20 6.98 8.04
N ARG A 260 6.11 7.76 8.08
CA ARG A 260 6.03 9.03 8.81
C ARG A 260 6.28 8.86 10.30
N GLY A 261 5.75 7.80 10.90
CA GLY A 261 5.93 7.50 12.32
C GLY A 261 7.39 7.25 12.72
N ARG A 262 8.27 6.96 11.73
CA ARG A 262 9.68 6.64 11.93
C ARG A 262 10.62 7.49 11.05
N LYS A 263 10.14 8.64 10.61
CA LYS A 263 10.88 9.50 9.68
C LYS A 263 12.31 9.80 10.14
N GLU A 264 12.50 10.11 11.42
CA GLU A 264 13.83 10.43 11.97
C GLU A 264 14.84 9.28 11.80
N GLU A 265 14.41 8.03 12.03
CA GLU A 265 15.26 6.86 11.84
C GLU A 265 15.59 6.62 10.35
N TYR A 266 14.63 6.84 9.45
CA TYR A 266 14.88 6.75 8.02
C TYR A 266 15.81 7.87 7.53
N ASP A 267 15.63 9.09 8.02
CA ASP A 267 16.54 10.20 7.70
C ASP A 267 17.99 9.90 8.13
N GLU A 268 18.19 9.31 9.31
CA GLU A 268 19.51 8.86 9.79
C GLU A 268 20.08 7.72 8.94
N LEU A 269 19.25 6.76 8.54
CA LEU A 269 19.68 5.70 7.62
C LEU A 269 20.15 6.29 6.29
N LEU A 270 19.37 7.18 5.69
CA LEU A 270 19.68 7.76 4.38
C LEU A 270 20.85 8.75 4.42
N ALA A 271 21.04 9.47 5.53
CA ALA A 271 22.12 10.46 5.68
C ALA A 271 23.44 9.83 6.10
N HIS A 272 23.41 8.83 6.97
CA HIS A 272 24.60 8.32 7.69
C HIS A 272 24.78 6.80 7.60
N GLY A 273 23.84 6.08 6.99
CA GLY A 273 23.87 4.61 6.94
C GLY A 273 23.55 3.94 8.28
N THR A 274 23.02 4.70 9.25
CA THR A 274 22.63 4.17 10.56
C THR A 274 21.47 3.19 10.39
N ALA A 275 21.66 1.92 10.72
CA ALA A 275 20.61 0.91 10.59
C ALA A 275 19.38 1.27 11.43
N LEU A 276 18.19 0.99 10.90
CA LEU A 276 16.95 1.17 11.64
C LEU A 276 16.97 0.34 12.94
N SER A 277 16.50 0.91 14.03
CA SER A 277 16.46 0.26 15.36
C SER A 277 15.68 -1.06 15.37
N CYS A 278 14.79 -1.25 14.40
CA CYS A 278 14.00 -2.48 14.22
C CYS A 278 14.69 -3.52 13.33
N LYS A 279 15.86 -3.25 12.75
CA LYS A 279 16.52 -4.14 11.81
C LYS A 279 17.05 -5.40 12.52
N ASP A 280 16.26 -6.45 12.50
CA ASP A 280 16.53 -7.76 13.08
C ASP A 280 15.88 -8.82 12.20
N PRO A 281 16.59 -9.92 11.79
CA PRO A 281 16.05 -10.93 10.87
C PRO A 281 14.75 -11.57 11.36
N GLU A 282 14.63 -11.85 12.67
CA GLU A 282 13.43 -12.45 13.24
C GLU A 282 12.25 -11.49 13.29
N ARG A 283 12.54 -10.19 13.44
CA ARG A 283 11.57 -9.12 13.39
C ARG A 283 11.12 -8.85 11.94
N CYS A 284 12.07 -8.66 11.01
CA CYS A 284 11.79 -8.34 9.61
C CYS A 284 10.92 -9.42 8.96
N ARG A 285 11.23 -10.70 9.16
CA ARG A 285 10.44 -11.84 8.64
C ARG A 285 8.95 -11.80 9.04
N ARG A 286 8.58 -11.10 10.09
CA ARG A 286 7.21 -10.96 10.61
C ARG A 286 6.64 -9.57 10.40
N CYS A 287 7.41 -8.69 9.80
CA CYS A 287 7.02 -7.29 9.60
C CYS A 287 6.33 -7.12 8.25
N TYR A 288 5.17 -6.50 8.23
CA TYR A 288 4.43 -6.21 6.99
C TYR A 288 5.13 -5.15 6.10
N LEU A 289 6.14 -4.43 6.63
CA LEU A 289 6.99 -3.50 5.88
C LEU A 289 8.23 -4.16 5.28
N ASP A 290 8.42 -5.47 5.44
CA ASP A 290 9.64 -6.16 5.01
C ASP A 290 9.94 -5.96 3.52
N LEU A 291 8.91 -6.05 2.67
CA LEU A 291 9.06 -5.82 1.23
C LEU A 291 9.50 -4.39 0.90
N LEU A 292 8.90 -3.39 1.55
CA LEU A 292 9.28 -1.98 1.37
C LEU A 292 10.72 -1.74 1.83
N CYS A 293 11.07 -2.21 3.04
CA CYS A 293 12.42 -2.05 3.59
C CYS A 293 13.47 -2.80 2.77
N GLY A 294 13.17 -4.03 2.34
CA GLY A 294 14.08 -4.81 1.49
C GLY A 294 14.31 -4.18 0.12
N GLN A 295 13.29 -3.54 -0.46
CA GLN A 295 13.46 -2.78 -1.69
C GLN A 295 14.25 -1.48 -1.45
N LEU A 296 14.07 -0.81 -0.28
CA LEU A 296 14.87 0.36 0.10
C LEU A 296 16.37 0.00 0.22
N ASP A 297 16.68 -1.11 0.89
CA ASP A 297 18.06 -1.59 1.01
C ASP A 297 18.68 -1.79 -0.38
N ARG A 298 18.00 -2.48 -1.29
CA ARG A 298 18.44 -2.67 -2.68
C ARG A 298 18.59 -1.35 -3.43
N THR A 299 17.72 -0.38 -3.17
CA THR A 299 17.82 0.95 -3.79
C THR A 299 19.05 1.70 -3.30
N ILE A 300 19.35 1.64 -1.99
CA ILE A 300 20.56 2.26 -1.41
C ILE A 300 21.82 1.58 -1.97
N GLU A 301 21.86 0.25 -1.97
CA GLU A 301 22.97 -0.52 -2.55
C GLU A 301 23.16 -0.19 -4.03
N GLY A 302 22.08 -0.17 -4.81
CA GLY A 302 22.12 0.16 -6.23
C GLY A 302 22.64 1.57 -6.52
N LEU A 303 22.33 2.54 -5.65
CA LEU A 303 22.90 3.89 -5.75
C LEU A 303 24.40 3.92 -5.41
N GLN A 304 24.82 3.16 -4.41
CA GLN A 304 26.24 3.09 -3.99
C GLN A 304 27.11 2.37 -5.03
N GLU A 305 26.58 1.32 -5.65
CA GLU A 305 27.26 0.49 -6.64
C GLU A 305 27.09 1.00 -8.07
N HIS A 306 26.27 2.06 -8.29
CA HIS A 306 25.88 2.57 -9.61
C HIS A 306 25.29 1.47 -10.50
N SER A 307 24.51 0.56 -9.91
CA SER A 307 24.02 -0.64 -10.60
C SER A 307 22.75 -0.42 -11.42
N PHE A 308 22.09 0.73 -11.28
CA PHE A 308 20.92 1.06 -12.11
C PHE A 308 21.36 1.45 -13.53
N GLU A 309 20.93 0.66 -14.51
CA GLU A 309 21.24 0.94 -15.90
C GLU A 309 20.48 2.17 -16.45
N THR A 310 19.34 2.50 -15.86
CA THR A 310 18.43 3.54 -16.35
C THR A 310 18.12 4.55 -15.25
N LEU A 311 18.26 5.83 -15.58
CA LEU A 311 17.79 6.96 -14.77
C LEU A 311 16.54 7.56 -15.40
N ARG A 312 15.42 7.52 -14.66
CA ARG A 312 14.12 8.07 -15.07
C ARG A 312 13.86 9.40 -14.38
N ALA A 313 13.36 10.39 -15.14
CA ALA A 313 12.92 11.64 -14.59
C ALA A 313 11.72 12.20 -15.37
N ASP A 314 10.86 12.97 -14.68
CA ASP A 314 9.71 13.70 -15.22
C ASP A 314 9.94 15.23 -15.25
N LYS A 315 11.12 15.67 -14.81
CA LYS A 315 11.58 17.09 -14.84
C LYS A 315 13.10 17.13 -14.91
N PRO A 316 13.68 18.24 -15.38
CA PRO A 316 15.13 18.43 -15.35
C PRO A 316 15.68 18.30 -13.93
N ILE A 317 16.74 17.51 -13.74
CA ILE A 317 17.40 17.33 -12.46
C ILE A 317 18.65 18.20 -12.36
N LYS A 318 18.92 18.74 -11.15
CA LYS A 318 20.09 19.60 -10.91
C LYS A 318 21.39 18.80 -10.91
N LYS A 319 21.33 17.59 -10.42
CA LYS A 319 22.47 16.68 -10.30
C LYS A 319 21.98 15.24 -10.36
N ALA A 320 22.56 14.45 -11.25
CA ALA A 320 22.34 13.02 -11.28
C ALA A 320 22.96 12.37 -10.03
N PRO A 321 22.37 11.32 -9.48
CA PRO A 321 22.93 10.59 -8.33
C PRO A 321 24.29 9.94 -8.68
N TYR A 322 24.50 9.60 -9.97
CA TYR A 322 25.76 9.11 -10.55
C TYR A 322 25.75 9.35 -12.08
N ASP A 323 26.92 9.30 -12.72
CA ASP A 323 27.11 9.76 -14.11
C ASP A 323 27.27 8.62 -15.14
N ASP A 324 27.35 7.36 -14.72
CA ASP A 324 27.71 6.21 -15.56
C ASP A 324 26.51 5.30 -15.94
N SER A 325 25.27 5.76 -15.77
CA SER A 325 24.11 5.03 -16.28
C SER A 325 24.14 4.96 -17.82
N LYS A 326 23.68 3.83 -18.37
CA LYS A 326 23.64 3.62 -19.83
C LYS A 326 22.53 4.40 -20.50
N ARG A 327 21.37 4.53 -19.81
CA ARG A 327 20.13 5.05 -20.36
C ARG A 327 19.56 6.19 -19.54
N ALA A 328 19.08 7.19 -20.22
CA ALA A 328 18.13 8.17 -19.72
C ALA A 328 16.70 7.71 -20.02
N TRP A 329 15.75 7.99 -19.13
CA TRP A 329 14.32 7.83 -19.38
C TRP A 329 13.61 9.15 -19.07
N ALA A 330 13.15 9.84 -20.10
CA ALA A 330 12.45 11.11 -19.97
C ALA A 330 10.94 10.89 -20.08
N VAL A 331 10.21 11.33 -19.06
CA VAL A 331 8.73 11.32 -19.01
C VAL A 331 8.26 12.76 -19.21
N ALA A 332 7.50 13.02 -20.27
CA ALA A 332 7.14 14.38 -20.68
C ALA A 332 5.81 14.42 -21.45
N LYS A 333 5.27 15.62 -21.66
CA LYS A 333 4.09 15.80 -22.49
C LYS A 333 4.40 15.69 -23.98
N ASN A 334 5.60 16.10 -24.38
CA ASN A 334 6.04 16.11 -25.78
C ASN A 334 7.56 15.97 -25.89
N VAL A 335 8.05 15.82 -27.12
CA VAL A 335 9.48 15.61 -27.41
C VAL A 335 10.35 16.81 -27.01
N ILE A 336 9.83 18.05 -27.06
CA ILE A 336 10.59 19.24 -26.67
C ILE A 336 10.87 19.26 -25.17
N GLU A 337 9.86 18.99 -24.37
CA GLU A 337 10.00 18.84 -22.91
C GLU A 337 10.91 17.66 -22.56
N ALA A 338 10.73 16.51 -23.25
CA ALA A 338 11.60 15.36 -23.09
C ALA A 338 13.07 15.67 -23.38
N ALA A 339 13.36 16.50 -24.39
CA ALA A 339 14.71 16.91 -24.70
C ALA A 339 15.36 17.73 -23.56
N GLN A 340 14.57 18.61 -22.92
CA GLN A 340 15.06 19.40 -21.76
C GLN A 340 15.39 18.51 -20.58
N ILE A 341 14.56 17.49 -20.31
CA ILE A 341 14.78 16.51 -19.24
C ILE A 341 16.02 15.66 -19.59
N ALA A 342 16.04 15.08 -20.79
CA ALA A 342 17.10 14.19 -21.25
C ALA A 342 18.49 14.86 -21.23
N ALA A 343 18.56 16.15 -21.51
CA ALA A 343 19.82 16.91 -21.44
C ALA A 343 20.44 16.96 -20.04
N THR A 344 19.67 16.76 -18.99
CA THR A 344 20.15 16.74 -17.59
C THR A 344 20.47 15.34 -17.07
N LEU A 345 20.14 14.28 -17.83
CA LEU A 345 20.35 12.89 -17.46
C LEU A 345 21.62 12.34 -18.11
N PRO A 346 22.39 11.47 -17.42
CA PRO A 346 23.50 10.73 -18.02
C PRO A 346 23.03 9.69 -19.03
N GLY A 347 24.00 9.03 -19.69
CA GLY A 347 23.73 7.96 -20.65
C GLY A 347 23.62 8.43 -22.10
N ALA A 348 24.02 7.56 -23.02
CA ALA A 348 23.96 7.80 -24.46
C ALA A 348 22.66 7.29 -25.11
N GLU A 349 21.95 6.40 -24.42
CA GLU A 349 20.65 5.85 -24.87
C GLU A 349 19.51 6.57 -24.16
N LEU A 350 18.36 6.64 -24.84
CA LEU A 350 17.17 7.32 -24.33
C LEU A 350 15.92 6.45 -24.49
N ILE A 351 15.16 6.37 -23.41
CA ILE A 351 13.75 5.92 -23.40
C ILE A 351 12.88 7.19 -23.37
N LEU A 352 11.95 7.30 -24.29
CA LEU A 352 10.97 8.39 -24.34
C LEU A 352 9.61 7.90 -23.86
N GLU A 353 9.00 8.63 -22.96
CA GLU A 353 7.63 8.42 -22.52
C GLU A 353 6.90 9.77 -22.68
N CYS A 354 6.24 9.96 -23.84
CA CYS A 354 5.55 11.21 -24.17
C CYS A 354 4.07 10.96 -24.50
N ASP A 355 3.25 11.98 -24.25
CA ASP A 355 1.86 11.98 -24.71
C ASP A 355 1.77 12.29 -26.21
N ASP A 356 2.72 13.08 -26.76
CA ASP A 356 2.79 13.50 -28.16
C ASP A 356 4.21 13.36 -28.71
N TYR A 357 4.34 12.64 -29.83
CA TYR A 357 5.59 12.38 -30.54
C TYR A 357 5.74 13.18 -31.85
N SER A 358 4.86 14.15 -32.12
CA SER A 358 4.84 14.89 -33.39
C SER A 358 6.14 15.65 -33.72
N GLY A 359 7.01 15.86 -32.75
CA GLY A 359 8.31 16.51 -32.96
C GLY A 359 9.49 15.55 -33.06
N LEU A 360 9.27 14.22 -33.04
CA LEU A 360 10.35 13.25 -33.15
C LEU A 360 10.76 13.08 -34.60
N ALA A 361 12.05 13.29 -34.89
CA ALA A 361 12.62 13.12 -36.23
C ALA A 361 13.55 11.91 -36.30
N ILE A 362 13.67 11.34 -37.50
CA ILE A 362 14.63 10.27 -37.81
C ILE A 362 15.73 10.83 -38.67
N ASP A 363 16.97 10.64 -38.24
CA ASP A 363 18.18 10.99 -38.96
C ASP A 363 18.92 9.75 -39.44
N LEU A 364 19.73 9.88 -40.48
CA LEU A 364 20.62 8.82 -40.94
C LEU A 364 21.99 8.99 -40.25
N VAL A 365 22.26 8.16 -39.26
CA VAL A 365 23.54 8.16 -38.51
C VAL A 365 24.31 6.89 -38.87
N ASP A 366 25.50 7.03 -39.46
CA ASP A 366 26.34 5.91 -39.91
C ASP A 366 25.58 4.88 -40.81
N GLY A 367 24.64 5.37 -41.63
CA GLY A 367 23.82 4.55 -42.49
C GLY A 367 22.64 3.84 -41.82
N VAL A 368 22.36 4.14 -40.56
CA VAL A 368 21.22 3.57 -39.80
C VAL A 368 20.22 4.69 -39.48
N GLU A 369 18.94 4.42 -39.78
CA GLU A 369 17.83 5.31 -39.38
C GLU A 369 17.74 5.37 -37.85
N THR A 370 18.00 6.52 -37.27
CA THR A 370 18.15 6.71 -35.83
C THR A 370 17.36 7.93 -35.36
N ALA A 371 16.57 7.79 -34.29
CA ALA A 371 15.98 8.92 -33.60
C ALA A 371 16.98 9.48 -32.58
N LEU A 372 17.20 10.80 -32.65
CA LEU A 372 18.07 11.52 -31.71
C LEU A 372 17.29 12.61 -30.97
N VAL A 373 17.40 12.61 -29.64
CA VAL A 373 16.84 13.65 -28.78
C VAL A 373 17.89 14.08 -27.76
N ALA A 374 18.19 15.37 -27.70
CA ALA A 374 19.25 15.93 -26.85
C ALA A 374 20.63 15.23 -27.03
N GLY A 375 20.95 14.80 -28.27
CA GLY A 375 22.19 14.08 -28.56
C GLY A 375 22.24 12.61 -28.13
N LYS A 376 21.13 12.08 -27.60
CA LYS A 376 20.99 10.70 -27.17
C LYS A 376 20.21 9.88 -28.19
N ARG A 377 20.62 8.61 -28.40
CA ARG A 377 19.92 7.68 -29.29
C ARG A 377 18.67 7.15 -28.61
N VAL A 378 17.52 7.35 -29.22
CA VAL A 378 16.26 6.72 -28.76
C VAL A 378 16.33 5.23 -29.05
N VAL A 379 16.25 4.43 -27.98
CA VAL A 379 16.23 2.95 -28.07
C VAL A 379 14.83 2.38 -27.82
N ARG A 380 13.98 3.17 -27.18
CA ARG A 380 12.59 2.81 -26.88
C ARG A 380 11.73 4.08 -26.77
N ALA A 381 10.47 3.96 -27.22
CA ALA A 381 9.44 4.96 -27.00
C ALA A 381 8.17 4.28 -26.44
N ASP A 382 7.63 4.80 -25.35
CA ASP A 382 6.46 4.25 -24.66
C ASP A 382 5.17 4.93 -25.17
N ALA A 383 4.23 4.14 -25.69
CA ALA A 383 2.96 4.62 -26.24
C ALA A 383 1.80 4.31 -25.29
N LYS A 384 1.18 5.36 -24.73
CA LYS A 384 0.05 5.25 -23.80
C LYS A 384 -1.31 5.56 -24.45
N THR A 385 -1.31 6.05 -25.67
CA THR A 385 -2.51 6.46 -26.40
C THR A 385 -2.52 5.93 -27.84
N PRO A 386 -3.70 5.74 -28.46
CA PRO A 386 -3.81 5.41 -29.88
C PRO A 386 -3.01 6.33 -30.79
N ALA A 387 -3.08 7.65 -30.55
CA ALA A 387 -2.36 8.65 -31.34
C ALA A 387 -0.83 8.47 -31.24
N ALA A 388 -0.31 8.19 -30.07
CA ALA A 388 1.12 7.93 -29.85
C ALA A 388 1.57 6.66 -30.61
N ILE A 389 0.74 5.60 -30.64
CA ILE A 389 1.02 4.39 -31.41
C ILE A 389 1.17 4.73 -32.89
N ASP A 390 0.19 5.43 -33.48
CA ASP A 390 0.21 5.80 -34.89
C ASP A 390 1.38 6.70 -35.24
N GLN A 391 1.67 7.72 -34.42
CA GLN A 391 2.82 8.61 -34.59
C GLN A 391 4.14 7.81 -34.62
N LEU A 392 4.35 6.90 -33.68
CA LEU A 392 5.58 6.12 -33.58
C LEU A 392 5.70 5.06 -34.68
N LEU A 393 4.59 4.44 -35.10
CA LEU A 393 4.59 3.48 -36.20
C LEU A 393 4.81 4.14 -37.56
N ALA A 394 4.34 5.37 -37.75
CA ALA A 394 4.58 6.16 -38.95
C ALA A 394 6.05 6.59 -39.12
N LEU A 395 6.82 6.62 -38.01
CA LEU A 395 8.24 6.91 -38.03
C LEU A 395 9.04 5.64 -38.41
N GLY A 396 10.07 5.80 -39.23
CA GLY A 396 11.11 4.79 -39.42
C GLY A 396 11.95 4.62 -38.13
N GLY A 397 13.13 4.07 -38.28
CA GLY A 397 14.11 4.00 -37.21
C GLY A 397 14.11 2.68 -36.43
N ASN A 398 15.23 2.44 -35.76
CA ASN A 398 15.53 1.19 -35.05
C ASN A 398 15.38 1.39 -33.55
N PHE A 399 14.13 1.53 -33.07
CA PHE A 399 13.79 1.56 -31.64
C PHE A 399 12.54 0.75 -31.35
N GLU A 400 12.43 0.24 -30.14
CA GLU A 400 11.26 -0.49 -29.65
C GLU A 400 10.12 0.47 -29.34
N ILE A 401 8.89 0.08 -29.64
CA ILE A 401 7.68 0.80 -29.24
C ILE A 401 6.98 -0.02 -28.17
N ALA A 402 7.03 0.44 -26.91
CA ALA A 402 6.36 -0.21 -25.80
C ALA A 402 4.95 0.34 -25.63
N VAL A 403 3.96 -0.45 -26.00
CA VAL A 403 2.55 -0.08 -25.88
C VAL A 403 2.04 -0.45 -24.51
N HIS A 404 1.54 0.54 -23.78
CA HIS A 404 0.80 0.33 -22.55
C HIS A 404 -0.62 -0.12 -22.88
N LEU A 405 -0.94 -1.36 -22.53
CA LEU A 405 -2.24 -1.94 -22.82
C LEU A 405 -3.32 -1.35 -21.91
N THR A 406 -4.26 -0.67 -22.55
CA THR A 406 -5.48 -0.11 -21.97
C THR A 406 -6.67 -0.49 -22.87
N GLN A 407 -7.89 -0.22 -22.43
CA GLN A 407 -9.09 -0.43 -23.28
C GLN A 407 -8.94 0.29 -24.63
N ALA A 408 -8.48 1.55 -24.62
CA ALA A 408 -8.34 2.37 -25.81
C ALA A 408 -7.23 1.87 -26.74
N THR A 409 -6.04 1.57 -26.21
CA THR A 409 -4.91 1.10 -27.03
C THR A 409 -5.14 -0.31 -27.57
N ALA A 410 -5.77 -1.20 -26.79
CA ALA A 410 -6.11 -2.56 -27.24
C ALA A 410 -7.14 -2.56 -28.36
N ALA A 411 -8.20 -1.77 -28.25
CA ALA A 411 -9.19 -1.62 -29.31
C ALA A 411 -8.55 -1.08 -30.61
N HIS A 412 -7.72 -0.05 -30.50
CA HIS A 412 -7.02 0.55 -31.61
C HIS A 412 -6.07 -0.44 -32.33
N LEU A 413 -5.31 -1.22 -31.53
CA LEU A 413 -4.43 -2.26 -32.08
C LEU A 413 -5.21 -3.33 -32.87
N HIS A 414 -6.34 -3.78 -32.34
CA HIS A 414 -7.19 -4.75 -33.02
C HIS A 414 -7.72 -4.22 -34.35
N GLU A 415 -8.14 -2.96 -34.38
CA GLU A 415 -8.78 -2.35 -35.55
C GLU A 415 -7.76 -1.99 -36.65
N HIS A 416 -6.57 -1.52 -36.28
CA HIS A 416 -5.65 -0.88 -37.22
C HIS A 416 -4.30 -1.60 -37.39
N HIS A 417 -3.88 -2.42 -36.40
CA HIS A 417 -2.53 -2.98 -36.36
C HIS A 417 -2.49 -4.50 -36.02
N ASN A 418 -3.43 -5.27 -36.53
CA ASN A 418 -3.46 -6.73 -36.35
C ASN A 418 -3.10 -7.42 -37.69
N PRO A 419 -1.99 -8.17 -37.80
CA PRO A 419 -1.07 -8.60 -36.74
C PRO A 419 -0.15 -7.49 -36.21
N ALA A 420 0.43 -7.73 -35.02
CA ALA A 420 1.33 -6.80 -34.35
C ALA A 420 2.56 -6.47 -35.21
N PRO A 421 2.87 -5.19 -35.47
CA PRO A 421 4.13 -4.78 -36.06
C PRO A 421 5.35 -5.27 -35.26
N ALA A 422 6.43 -5.63 -35.96
CA ALA A 422 7.60 -6.31 -35.37
C ALA A 422 8.32 -5.50 -34.27
N ARG A 423 8.15 -4.15 -34.25
CA ARG A 423 8.77 -3.27 -33.24
C ARG A 423 7.96 -3.13 -31.95
N LEU A 424 6.78 -3.74 -31.86
CA LEU A 424 5.93 -3.60 -30.68
C LEU A 424 6.40 -4.50 -29.54
N ALA A 425 6.42 -3.93 -28.36
CA ALA A 425 6.42 -4.62 -27.08
C ALA A 425 5.16 -4.21 -26.31
N PHE A 426 4.66 -5.07 -25.45
CA PHE A 426 3.48 -4.79 -24.64
C PHE A 426 3.84 -4.73 -23.16
N THR A 427 3.30 -3.75 -22.48
CA THR A 427 3.41 -3.57 -21.05
C THR A 427 2.07 -3.13 -20.46
N ILE A 428 1.96 -3.16 -19.14
CA ILE A 428 0.80 -2.65 -18.40
C ILE A 428 1.23 -1.49 -17.51
N SER A 429 0.39 -0.48 -17.39
CA SER A 429 0.58 0.61 -16.44
C SER A 429 0.11 0.17 -15.05
N ASN A 430 0.81 0.64 -14.03
CA ASN A 430 0.27 0.66 -12.68
C ASN A 430 -0.50 1.96 -12.48
N TYR A 431 -1.55 1.90 -11.70
CA TYR A 431 -2.37 3.05 -11.37
C TYR A 431 -2.37 3.28 -9.87
N GLU A 432 -2.33 4.54 -9.48
CA GLU A 432 -2.36 4.97 -8.08
C GLU A 432 -3.72 4.66 -7.45
N LEU A 433 -4.79 4.93 -8.18
CA LEU A 433 -6.17 4.72 -7.73
C LEU A 433 -6.79 3.48 -8.41
N VAL A 434 -7.61 2.77 -7.66
CA VAL A 434 -8.37 1.62 -8.16
C VAL A 434 -9.35 2.04 -9.25
N THR A 435 -9.93 3.23 -9.15
CA THR A 435 -10.83 3.79 -10.18
C THR A 435 -10.16 3.95 -11.54
N ASP A 436 -8.87 4.26 -11.57
CA ASP A 436 -8.11 4.38 -12.81
C ASP A 436 -7.84 3.01 -13.43
N ASN A 437 -7.61 1.97 -12.61
CA ASN A 437 -7.57 0.60 -13.09
C ASN A 437 -8.89 0.22 -13.79
N TRP A 438 -10.04 0.47 -13.16
CA TRP A 438 -11.33 0.15 -13.78
C TRP A 438 -11.59 0.87 -15.08
N ALA A 439 -11.11 2.12 -15.20
CA ALA A 439 -11.31 2.93 -16.38
C ALA A 439 -10.42 2.52 -17.57
N ASN A 440 -9.24 1.95 -17.29
CA ASN A 440 -8.22 1.76 -18.30
C ASN A 440 -7.84 0.30 -18.54
N ASP A 441 -8.09 -0.60 -17.59
CA ASP A 441 -7.61 -1.97 -17.65
C ASP A 441 -8.43 -2.85 -18.61
N ILE A 442 -7.78 -3.90 -19.10
CA ILE A 442 -8.37 -4.90 -20.01
C ILE A 442 -8.18 -6.32 -19.47
N TYR A 443 -9.02 -7.22 -19.91
CA TYR A 443 -8.81 -8.64 -19.66
C TYR A 443 -7.74 -9.18 -20.62
N LEU A 444 -6.48 -9.18 -20.16
CA LEU A 444 -5.30 -9.53 -20.95
C LEU A 444 -5.38 -10.90 -21.66
N PRO A 445 -5.86 -11.99 -21.02
CA PRO A 445 -5.97 -13.28 -21.69
C PRO A 445 -6.90 -13.25 -22.92
N ALA A 446 -8.00 -12.49 -22.86
CA ALA A 446 -8.89 -12.33 -24.00
C ALA A 446 -8.22 -11.51 -25.13
N PHE A 447 -7.51 -10.44 -24.77
CA PHE A 447 -6.75 -9.66 -25.74
C PHE A 447 -5.73 -10.53 -26.48
N PHE A 448 -4.84 -11.22 -25.77
CA PHE A 448 -3.81 -12.08 -26.38
C PHE A 448 -4.37 -13.34 -27.03
N GLY A 449 -5.60 -13.74 -26.72
CA GLY A 449 -6.31 -14.84 -27.37
C GLY A 449 -6.85 -14.50 -28.76
N THR A 450 -7.06 -13.20 -29.03
CA THR A 450 -7.67 -12.72 -30.29
C THR A 450 -6.75 -11.81 -31.11
N TYR A 451 -5.74 -11.21 -30.50
CA TYR A 451 -4.77 -10.34 -31.17
C TYR A 451 -3.50 -11.09 -31.50
N ASP A 452 -3.11 -11.08 -32.78
CA ASP A 452 -1.88 -11.76 -33.25
C ASP A 452 -0.63 -10.98 -32.83
N ALA A 453 -0.17 -11.29 -31.64
CA ALA A 453 1.03 -10.73 -31.01
C ALA A 453 2.20 -11.72 -30.98
N ALA A 454 2.27 -12.67 -31.89
CA ALA A 454 3.16 -13.85 -31.81
C ALA A 454 4.65 -13.48 -31.64
N GLY A 455 5.13 -12.40 -32.28
CA GLY A 455 6.52 -11.93 -32.20
C GLY A 455 6.80 -10.91 -31.11
N ALA A 456 5.76 -10.33 -30.50
CA ALA A 456 5.91 -9.19 -29.59
C ALA A 456 6.38 -9.59 -28.18
N VAL A 457 7.25 -8.77 -27.61
CA VAL A 457 7.72 -8.90 -26.22
C VAL A 457 6.59 -8.52 -25.27
N ARG A 458 6.50 -9.23 -24.13
CA ARG A 458 5.60 -8.92 -23.02
C ARG A 458 6.44 -8.55 -21.81
N GLU A 459 6.44 -7.28 -21.45
CA GLU A 459 7.24 -6.77 -20.34
C GLU A 459 6.40 -6.59 -19.08
N GLY A 460 6.79 -7.26 -18.00
CA GLY A 460 6.09 -7.18 -16.71
C GLY A 460 4.66 -7.73 -16.71
N ILE A 461 4.24 -8.44 -17.76
CA ILE A 461 2.94 -9.11 -17.86
C ILE A 461 3.12 -10.57 -17.44
N PRO A 462 2.49 -11.04 -16.34
CA PRO A 462 2.60 -12.43 -15.90
C PRO A 462 2.29 -13.45 -17.03
N ALA A 463 3.00 -14.57 -17.08
CA ALA A 463 2.80 -15.59 -18.11
C ALA A 463 1.35 -16.09 -18.17
N CYS A 464 0.69 -16.26 -17.03
CA CYS A 464 -0.73 -16.63 -16.95
C CYS A 464 -1.69 -15.58 -17.54
N GLN A 465 -1.25 -14.35 -17.74
CA GLN A 465 -2.02 -13.26 -18.35
C GLN A 465 -1.60 -13.03 -19.81
N GLY A 466 -0.34 -13.19 -20.12
CA GLY A 466 0.23 -12.90 -21.43
C GLY A 466 0.47 -14.12 -22.32
N GLY A 467 0.31 -15.34 -21.81
CA GLY A 467 0.54 -16.58 -22.56
C GLY A 467 2.00 -16.85 -22.93
N LYS A 468 2.95 -16.09 -22.39
CA LYS A 468 4.41 -16.25 -22.61
C LYS A 468 5.18 -15.81 -21.38
N THR A 469 6.40 -16.36 -21.21
CA THR A 469 7.35 -15.88 -20.20
C THR A 469 7.63 -14.39 -20.39
N PRO A 470 7.43 -13.55 -19.38
CA PRO A 470 7.62 -12.11 -19.53
C PRO A 470 9.10 -11.72 -19.57
N ARG A 471 9.42 -10.69 -20.35
CA ARG A 471 10.66 -9.95 -20.14
C ARG A 471 10.57 -9.20 -18.81
N ARG A 472 11.60 -9.31 -17.97
CA ARG A 472 11.69 -8.52 -16.74
C ARG A 472 11.74 -7.04 -17.07
N ARG A 473 11.18 -6.22 -16.18
CA ARG A 473 11.31 -4.78 -16.27
C ARG A 473 12.78 -4.37 -16.07
N PRO A 474 13.24 -3.30 -16.74
CA PRO A 474 14.62 -2.83 -16.57
C PRO A 474 14.86 -2.35 -15.12
N SER A 475 16.13 -2.42 -14.70
CA SER A 475 16.56 -1.81 -13.44
C SER A 475 16.58 -0.28 -13.60
N VAL A 476 15.66 0.39 -12.94
CA VAL A 476 15.41 1.84 -13.07
C VAL A 476 15.51 2.51 -11.72
N PHE A 477 16.29 3.59 -11.66
CA PHE A 477 16.21 4.56 -10.58
C PHE A 477 15.36 5.75 -11.03
N ASP A 478 14.32 6.10 -10.26
CA ASP A 478 13.45 7.22 -10.55
C ASP A 478 13.87 8.46 -9.75
N ALA A 479 14.20 9.53 -10.45
CA ALA A 479 14.65 10.78 -9.82
C ALA A 479 13.59 11.45 -8.94
N ARG A 480 12.32 11.04 -9.03
CA ARG A 480 11.27 11.48 -8.09
C ARG A 480 11.46 10.95 -6.66
N MET A 481 12.35 9.95 -6.47
CA MET A 481 12.79 9.53 -5.14
C MET A 481 13.76 10.52 -4.49
N LEU A 482 14.26 11.52 -5.22
CA LEU A 482 15.21 12.49 -4.70
C LEU A 482 14.50 13.71 -4.12
N GLY A 483 14.97 14.17 -2.98
CA GLY A 483 14.62 15.45 -2.42
C GLY A 483 15.23 16.63 -3.19
N GLU A 484 14.93 17.85 -2.77
CA GLU A 484 15.45 19.08 -3.41
C GLU A 484 16.97 19.20 -3.30
N ASP A 485 17.57 18.56 -2.32
CA ASP A 485 19.03 18.50 -2.09
C ASP A 485 19.73 17.44 -2.98
N GLY A 486 18.97 16.68 -3.77
CA GLY A 486 19.46 15.62 -4.64
C GLY A 486 19.82 14.31 -3.92
N LYS A 487 19.45 14.17 -2.66
CA LYS A 487 19.59 12.92 -1.91
C LYS A 487 18.28 12.14 -1.91
N LEU A 488 18.37 10.83 -1.64
CA LEU A 488 17.20 9.97 -1.50
C LEU A 488 16.30 10.48 -0.36
N ASP A 489 15.02 10.71 -0.67
CA ASP A 489 13.99 11.11 0.28
C ASP A 489 13.07 9.93 0.57
N ILE A 490 12.82 9.67 1.86
CA ILE A 490 12.03 8.51 2.26
C ILE A 490 10.57 8.56 1.79
N PHE A 491 9.96 9.74 1.72
CA PHE A 491 8.58 9.87 1.22
C PHE A 491 8.52 9.76 -0.30
N GLY A 492 9.48 10.35 -1.00
CA GLY A 492 9.63 10.17 -2.45
C GLY A 492 9.84 8.70 -2.80
N TYR A 493 10.70 8.01 -2.03
CA TYR A 493 10.90 6.58 -2.17
C TYR A 493 9.62 5.77 -1.90
N ALA A 494 8.95 5.99 -0.76
CA ALA A 494 7.76 5.25 -0.39
C ALA A 494 6.62 5.42 -1.41
N HIS A 495 6.45 6.64 -1.92
CA HIS A 495 5.49 6.93 -2.98
C HIS A 495 5.79 6.14 -4.25
N ARG A 496 7.05 6.14 -4.71
CA ARG A 496 7.47 5.36 -5.89
C ARG A 496 7.37 3.85 -5.68
N TYR A 497 7.69 3.37 -4.46
CA TYR A 497 7.48 1.97 -4.12
C TYR A 497 6.01 1.57 -4.27
N ILE A 498 5.09 2.37 -3.73
CA ILE A 498 3.65 2.12 -3.82
C ILE A 498 3.18 2.10 -5.27
N GLU A 499 3.64 3.01 -6.10
CA GLU A 499 3.20 3.12 -7.49
C GLU A 499 3.83 2.10 -8.43
N GLU A 500 5.11 1.75 -8.22
CA GLU A 500 5.88 1.02 -9.24
C GLU A 500 6.38 -0.36 -8.78
N SER A 501 6.43 -0.63 -7.46
CA SER A 501 7.11 -1.79 -6.93
C SER A 501 6.28 -2.65 -5.98
N TYR A 502 5.10 -2.22 -5.59
CA TYR A 502 4.25 -2.98 -4.67
C TYR A 502 3.47 -4.08 -5.43
N TYR A 503 4.17 -5.17 -5.75
CA TYR A 503 3.61 -6.33 -6.42
C TYR A 503 3.23 -7.41 -5.41
N THR A 504 2.24 -8.23 -5.79
CA THR A 504 1.76 -9.36 -5.00
C THR A 504 1.32 -10.51 -5.89
N LYS A 505 1.31 -11.71 -5.33
CA LYS A 505 0.91 -12.96 -6.00
C LYS A 505 -0.20 -13.65 -5.21
N SER A 506 -1.05 -14.42 -5.89
CA SER A 506 -1.95 -15.37 -5.25
C SER A 506 -1.16 -16.47 -4.51
N ARG A 507 -1.71 -17.00 -3.44
CA ARG A 507 -1.14 -18.19 -2.76
C ARG A 507 -1.00 -19.38 -3.71
N ARG A 508 -1.87 -19.49 -4.69
CA ARG A 508 -1.85 -20.54 -5.74
C ARG A 508 -0.61 -20.45 -6.64
N CYS A 509 0.04 -19.28 -6.73
CA CYS A 509 1.23 -19.09 -7.56
C CYS A 509 2.44 -19.91 -7.10
N ARG A 510 2.43 -20.46 -5.88
CA ARG A 510 3.48 -21.36 -5.38
C ARG A 510 3.67 -22.61 -6.25
N ASP A 511 2.60 -23.07 -6.90
CA ASP A 511 2.61 -24.24 -7.78
C ASP A 511 2.93 -23.87 -9.23
N CYS A 512 3.17 -22.57 -9.52
CA CYS A 512 3.45 -22.08 -10.86
C CYS A 512 4.92 -22.30 -11.24
N VAL A 513 5.16 -22.80 -12.46
CA VAL A 513 6.53 -22.99 -12.98
C VAL A 513 7.33 -21.69 -13.08
N HIS A 514 6.64 -20.54 -13.15
CA HIS A 514 7.25 -19.21 -13.21
C HIS A 514 7.31 -18.50 -11.84
N ASP A 515 7.02 -19.18 -10.72
CA ASP A 515 6.90 -18.50 -9.42
C ASP A 515 8.15 -17.69 -9.03
N LEU A 516 9.34 -18.25 -9.26
CA LEU A 516 10.60 -17.58 -8.90
C LEU A 516 10.94 -16.37 -9.80
N GLU A 517 10.42 -16.32 -11.01
CA GLU A 517 10.75 -15.28 -11.99
C GLU A 517 9.66 -14.20 -12.09
N CYS A 518 8.43 -14.55 -11.72
CA CYS A 518 7.27 -13.68 -11.82
C CYS A 518 7.17 -12.80 -10.57
N GLU A 519 7.04 -11.50 -10.76
CA GLU A 519 6.79 -10.53 -9.66
C GLU A 519 5.31 -10.51 -9.22
N GLY A 520 4.41 -11.13 -10.01
CA GLY A 520 2.97 -11.04 -9.82
C GLY A 520 2.38 -9.81 -10.48
N VAL A 521 1.38 -9.22 -9.87
CA VAL A 521 0.69 -8.00 -10.34
C VAL A 521 0.71 -6.91 -9.28
N HIS A 522 0.54 -5.69 -9.71
CA HIS A 522 0.49 -4.54 -8.79
C HIS A 522 -0.65 -4.67 -7.79
N ILE A 523 -0.46 -4.19 -6.57
CA ILE A 523 -1.45 -4.32 -5.49
C ILE A 523 -2.81 -3.69 -5.86
N ASN A 524 -2.83 -2.58 -6.59
CA ASN A 524 -4.07 -1.95 -7.04
C ASN A 524 -4.80 -2.72 -8.14
N PHE A 525 -4.08 -3.53 -8.94
CA PHE A 525 -4.74 -4.51 -9.81
C PHE A 525 -5.54 -5.53 -8.98
N VAL A 526 -4.93 -6.07 -7.91
CA VAL A 526 -5.61 -7.03 -7.03
C VAL A 526 -6.79 -6.38 -6.30
N ARG A 527 -6.64 -5.14 -5.83
CA ARG A 527 -7.74 -4.39 -5.21
C ARG A 527 -8.90 -4.13 -6.19
N SER A 528 -8.60 -4.03 -7.49
CA SER A 528 -9.58 -3.79 -8.56
C SER A 528 -10.27 -5.06 -9.04
N HIS A 529 -9.52 -6.15 -9.22
CA HIS A 529 -9.96 -7.35 -9.95
C HIS A 529 -9.87 -8.63 -9.13
N GLY A 530 -9.23 -8.59 -7.97
CA GLY A 530 -8.96 -9.74 -7.14
C GLY A 530 -7.82 -10.62 -7.67
N TYR A 531 -7.60 -11.72 -6.98
CA TYR A 531 -6.61 -12.74 -7.38
C TYR A 531 -7.15 -13.75 -8.39
N ALA A 532 -8.47 -13.82 -8.60
CA ALA A 532 -9.08 -14.82 -9.49
C ALA A 532 -8.47 -14.88 -10.90
N PRO A 533 -8.08 -13.75 -11.53
CA PRO A 533 -7.44 -13.77 -12.85
C PRO A 533 -6.05 -14.43 -12.87
N LEU A 534 -5.37 -14.56 -11.73
CA LEU A 534 -4.03 -15.15 -11.66
C LEU A 534 -4.11 -16.69 -11.60
N MET A 535 -3.98 -17.33 -12.73
CA MET A 535 -4.01 -18.79 -12.85
C MET A 535 -2.59 -19.34 -12.94
N PRO A 536 -2.13 -20.19 -11.99
CA PRO A 536 -0.80 -20.81 -12.06
C PRO A 536 -0.62 -21.57 -13.38
N VAL A 537 0.54 -21.44 -13.99
CA VAL A 537 0.96 -22.29 -15.12
C VAL A 537 1.63 -23.52 -14.52
N LEU A 538 1.03 -24.68 -14.72
CA LEU A 538 1.54 -25.96 -14.19
C LEU A 538 2.46 -26.63 -15.20
N ALA A 539 3.39 -27.46 -14.73
CA ALA A 539 4.34 -28.15 -15.59
C ALA A 539 3.67 -29.05 -16.67
N ALA A 540 2.46 -29.52 -16.45
CA ALA A 540 1.67 -30.27 -17.40
C ALA A 540 1.04 -29.39 -18.50
N ASP A 541 0.96 -28.10 -18.32
CA ASP A 541 0.31 -27.13 -19.21
C ASP A 541 1.31 -26.46 -20.17
N GLU A 542 2.61 -26.56 -19.92
CA GLU A 542 3.65 -25.97 -20.80
C GLU A 542 3.61 -26.54 -22.23
N ASP A 543 3.15 -27.78 -22.41
CA ASP A 543 2.99 -28.45 -23.73
C ASP A 543 1.61 -28.20 -24.37
N ALA A 544 0.64 -27.71 -23.65
CA ALA A 544 -0.69 -27.37 -24.12
C ALA A 544 -0.80 -25.85 -24.31
N GLY A 545 -0.79 -25.38 -25.55
CA GLY A 545 -0.98 -23.95 -25.85
C GLY A 545 -2.16 -23.31 -25.09
N PRO A 546 -2.37 -21.97 -25.16
CA PRO A 546 -3.22 -21.21 -24.25
C PRO A 546 -4.61 -21.81 -24.11
N VAL A 547 -4.98 -22.19 -22.90
CA VAL A 547 -6.30 -22.72 -22.56
C VAL A 547 -7.34 -21.65 -22.89
N ALA A 548 -8.23 -21.95 -23.84
CA ALA A 548 -9.37 -21.12 -24.16
C ALA A 548 -10.24 -20.95 -22.89
N ALA A 549 -10.38 -19.73 -22.44
CA ALA A 549 -11.20 -19.39 -21.29
C ALA A 549 -12.64 -19.84 -21.54
N VAL A 550 -13.15 -20.70 -20.67
CA VAL A 550 -14.59 -20.99 -20.57
C VAL A 550 -15.26 -19.72 -20.09
N ALA A 551 -16.25 -19.23 -20.85
CA ALA A 551 -17.01 -18.01 -20.70
C ALA A 551 -17.79 -17.93 -19.36
#